data_ffee23a5060fbd89c169b1d06f826a87
#
_entry.id   ffee23a5060fbd89c169b1d06f826a87
#
_cell.length_a   1.000
_cell.length_b   1.000
_cell.length_c   1.000
_cell.angle_alpha   90.00
_cell.angle_beta   90.00
_cell.angle_gamma   90.00
#
_symmetry.space_group_name_H-M   'P 1'
#
loop_
_entity.id
_entity.type
_entity.pdbx_description
1 polymer ?
#
loop_
_entity_poly.entity_id
_entity_poly.type
_entity_poly.pdbx_seq_one_letter_code
_entity_poly.pdbx_strand_id
1 'polypeptide(L)'
;MTSMQNHLEDQLQLALKPEYFEVVNESSQHSGPTTESHFKIVVVSSNFDEMKLIDRHRFINKLFSDELKHIHALAMHTYTPKEWEKRKAAPDSPECSSKS
;
A
#
# COMPACT_ATOMS: atom_id res chain seq x y z
N MET A 1 5.91 -3.76 -21.94
CA MET A 1 6.32 -2.83 -20.95
C MET A 1 5.46 -2.93 -19.74
N THR A 2 6.06 -2.76 -18.59
CA THR A 2 5.33 -2.93 -17.35
C THR A 2 4.89 -1.57 -16.86
N SER A 3 3.64 -1.43 -16.47
CA SER A 3 3.18 -0.19 -15.90
C SER A 3 3.76 -0.02 -14.50
N MET A 4 3.71 1.20 -13.99
CA MET A 4 4.16 1.45 -12.62
C MET A 4 3.36 0.61 -11.64
N GLN A 5 2.07 0.46 -11.87
CA GLN A 5 1.25 -0.36 -10.99
C GLN A 5 1.75 -1.80 -10.95
N ASN A 6 2.01 -2.38 -12.10
CA ASN A 6 2.52 -3.75 -12.15
C ASN A 6 3.89 -3.86 -11.49
N HIS A 7 4.71 -2.85 -11.68
CA HIS A 7 6.04 -2.86 -11.10
C HIS A 7 5.94 -2.85 -9.56
N LEU A 8 5.05 -2.01 -9.02
CA LEU A 8 4.87 -1.96 -7.57
C LEU A 8 4.33 -3.29 -7.05
N GLU A 9 3.40 -3.90 -7.78
CA GLU A 9 2.86 -5.19 -7.38
C GLU A 9 3.95 -6.25 -7.34
N ASP A 10 4.78 -6.30 -8.36
CA ASP A 10 5.85 -7.28 -8.40
C ASP A 10 6.83 -7.10 -7.26
N GLN A 11 7.19 -5.85 -6.98
CA GLN A 11 8.13 -5.59 -5.90
C GLN A 11 7.56 -5.99 -4.55
N LEU A 12 6.28 -5.74 -4.33
CA LEU A 12 5.66 -6.13 -3.07
C LEU A 12 5.65 -7.63 -2.91
N GLN A 13 5.33 -8.36 -3.97
CA GLN A 13 5.31 -9.80 -3.88
C GLN A 13 6.69 -10.37 -3.61
N LEU A 14 7.69 -9.84 -4.26
CA LEU A 14 9.03 -10.37 -4.08
C LEU A 14 9.58 -10.05 -2.69
N ALA A 15 9.31 -8.87 -2.19
CA ALA A 15 9.91 -8.45 -0.94
C ALA A 15 9.18 -8.96 0.28
N LEU A 16 7.85 -9.01 0.22
CA LEU A 16 7.06 -9.30 1.42
C LEU A 16 6.26 -10.57 1.34
N LYS A 17 6.10 -11.13 0.16
CA LYS A 17 5.29 -12.34 -0.03
C LYS A 17 3.98 -12.21 0.73
N PRO A 18 3.20 -11.18 0.44
CA PRO A 18 2.04 -10.87 1.26
C PRO A 18 0.92 -11.89 1.08
N GLU A 19 0.11 -12.04 2.12
CA GLU A 19 -1.07 -12.87 2.02
C GLU A 19 -2.14 -12.18 1.19
N TYR A 20 -2.14 -10.87 1.18
CA TYR A 20 -3.06 -10.08 0.38
C TYR A 20 -2.37 -8.75 0.08
N PHE A 21 -2.58 -8.25 -1.11
CA PHE A 21 -2.11 -6.92 -1.41
C PHE A 21 -2.96 -6.32 -2.51
N GLU A 22 -2.95 -5.00 -2.56
CA GLU A 22 -3.70 -4.29 -3.57
C GLU A 22 -2.91 -3.05 -3.93
N VAL A 23 -2.81 -2.74 -5.19
CA VAL A 23 -2.18 -1.51 -5.62
C VAL A 23 -3.20 -0.80 -6.50
N VAL A 24 -3.57 0.40 -6.11
CA VAL A 24 -4.59 1.16 -6.81
C VAL A 24 -3.97 2.43 -7.37
N ASN A 25 -4.19 2.65 -8.65
CA ASN A 25 -3.72 3.87 -9.27
C ASN A 25 -4.82 4.91 -9.10
N GLU A 26 -4.56 5.90 -8.29
CA GLU A 26 -5.54 6.94 -8.00
C GLU A 26 -5.29 8.22 -8.75
N SER A 27 -4.43 8.17 -9.75
CA SER A 27 -4.08 9.37 -10.50
C SER A 27 -5.29 9.99 -11.19
N SER A 28 -6.22 9.17 -11.61
CA SER A 28 -7.38 9.70 -12.32
C SER A 28 -8.33 10.49 -11.43
N GLN A 29 -8.12 10.46 -10.15
CA GLN A 29 -8.96 11.22 -9.24
C GLN A 29 -8.51 12.67 -9.14
N HIS A 30 -7.45 13.03 -9.83
CA HIS A 30 -6.93 14.38 -9.79
C HIS A 30 -7.09 15.01 -11.16
N SER A 31 -7.31 16.29 -11.20
CA SER A 31 -7.51 16.94 -12.48
C SER A 31 -6.21 17.03 -13.25
N GLY A 32 -6.35 17.21 -14.52
CA GLY A 32 -5.21 17.38 -15.39
C GLY A 32 -4.83 16.10 -16.06
N PRO A 33 -3.84 16.14 -16.90
CA PRO A 33 -3.41 14.95 -17.60
C PRO A 33 -2.91 13.95 -16.61
N THR A 34 -3.48 12.80 -16.65
CA THR A 34 -3.11 11.84 -15.66
C THR A 34 -1.98 11.02 -16.11
N THR A 35 -1.13 10.72 -15.19
CA THR A 35 -0.11 9.77 -15.41
C THR A 35 -0.16 8.86 -14.21
N GLU A 36 0.76 7.98 -14.08
CA GLU A 36 0.79 7.10 -12.93
C GLU A 36 1.53 7.83 -11.82
N SER A 37 0.86 8.77 -11.18
CA SER A 37 1.52 9.62 -10.20
C SER A 37 1.00 9.48 -8.79
N HIS A 38 -0.22 8.98 -8.59
CA HIS A 38 -0.78 8.80 -7.24
C HIS A 38 -1.23 7.38 -7.07
N PHE A 39 -0.69 6.72 -6.06
CA PHE A 39 -1.00 5.31 -5.82
C PHE A 39 -1.40 5.07 -4.37
N LYS A 40 -2.18 4.04 -4.17
CA LYS A 40 -2.48 3.55 -2.83
C LYS A 40 -2.13 2.08 -2.81
N ILE A 41 -1.46 1.63 -1.75
CA ILE A 41 -1.19 0.22 -1.58
C ILE A 41 -1.79 -0.27 -0.27
N VAL A 42 -2.27 -1.49 -0.30
CA VAL A 42 -2.71 -2.21 0.89
C VAL A 42 -1.91 -3.49 0.90
N VAL A 43 -1.23 -3.78 1.98
CA VAL A 43 -0.35 -4.94 2.06
C VAL A 43 -0.56 -5.65 3.39
N VAL A 44 -0.83 -6.94 3.32
CA VAL A 44 -1.00 -7.77 4.51
C VAL A 44 0.12 -8.81 4.51
N SER A 45 1.01 -8.74 5.46
CA SER A 45 2.15 -9.64 5.47
C SER A 45 2.59 -9.97 6.89
N SER A 46 2.92 -11.22 7.11
CA SER A 46 3.45 -11.62 8.40
C SER A 46 4.83 -11.04 8.65
N ASN A 47 5.48 -10.55 7.61
CA ASN A 47 6.75 -9.87 7.81
C ASN A 47 6.60 -8.61 8.65
N PHE A 48 5.39 -8.10 8.78
CA PHE A 48 5.14 -6.93 9.60
C PHE A 48 4.87 -7.25 11.06
N ASP A 49 4.82 -8.53 11.42
CA ASP A 49 4.41 -8.93 12.78
C ASP A 49 5.22 -8.28 13.88
N GLU A 50 6.48 -8.09 13.65
CA GLU A 50 7.32 -7.52 14.70
C GLU A 50 7.73 -6.10 14.39
N MET A 51 7.06 -5.45 13.47
CA MET A 51 7.39 -4.11 13.09
C MET A 51 6.35 -3.14 13.55
N LYS A 52 6.81 -2.02 14.08
CA LYS A 52 5.91 -0.91 14.37
C LYS A 52 5.47 -0.27 13.06
N LEU A 53 4.39 0.45 13.11
CA LEU A 53 3.84 1.06 11.91
C LEU A 53 4.87 1.94 11.19
N ILE A 54 5.63 2.71 11.93
CA ILE A 54 6.62 3.56 11.29
C ILE A 54 7.69 2.75 10.59
N ASP A 55 8.06 1.61 11.15
CA ASP A 55 9.07 0.78 10.53
C ASP A 55 8.55 0.11 9.27
N ARG A 56 7.27 -0.24 9.24
CA ARG A 56 6.67 -0.79 8.02
C ARG A 56 6.72 0.25 6.91
N HIS A 57 6.38 1.49 7.23
CA HIS A 57 6.40 2.55 6.23
C HIS A 57 7.81 2.84 5.76
N ARG A 58 8.77 2.80 6.66
CA ARG A 58 10.17 3.00 6.28
C ARG A 58 10.67 1.90 5.37
N PHE A 59 10.23 0.67 5.65
CA PHE A 59 10.63 -0.45 4.83
C PHE A 59 10.10 -0.26 3.40
N ILE A 60 8.84 0.12 3.28
CA ILE A 60 8.27 0.31 1.96
C ILE A 60 8.88 1.51 1.25
N ASN A 61 9.16 2.58 1.97
CA ASN A 61 9.84 3.72 1.37
C ASN A 61 11.19 3.34 0.83
N LYS A 62 11.90 2.49 1.53
CA LYS A 62 13.20 2.05 1.06
C LYS A 62 13.04 1.13 -0.13
N LEU A 63 12.07 0.22 -0.08
CA LEU A 63 11.83 -0.71 -1.17
C LEU A 63 11.51 0.04 -2.46
N PHE A 64 10.73 1.10 -2.35
CA PHE A 64 10.30 1.84 -3.51
C PHE A 64 11.09 3.13 -3.71
N SER A 65 12.30 3.20 -3.19
CA SER A 65 13.05 4.46 -3.21
C SER A 65 13.22 5.00 -4.62
N ASP A 66 13.41 4.14 -5.60
CA ASP A 66 13.55 4.61 -6.97
C ASP A 66 12.20 4.98 -7.55
N GLU A 67 11.19 4.17 -7.27
CA GLU A 67 9.87 4.43 -7.82
C GLU A 67 9.29 5.71 -7.27
N LEU A 68 9.57 6.01 -6.01
CA LEU A 68 9.04 7.22 -5.40
C LEU A 68 9.59 8.49 -6.03
N LYS A 69 10.67 8.39 -6.77
CA LYS A 69 11.17 9.55 -7.50
C LYS A 69 10.30 9.89 -8.70
N HIS A 70 9.48 8.95 -9.13
CA HIS A 70 8.70 9.10 -10.34
C HIS A 70 7.21 9.22 -10.08
N ILE A 71 6.77 9.06 -8.85
CA ILE A 71 5.36 9.21 -8.53
C ILE A 71 5.22 10.33 -7.52
N HIS A 72 4.06 10.94 -7.51
CA HIS A 72 3.84 12.12 -6.69
C HIS A 72 3.49 11.76 -5.26
N ALA A 73 2.69 10.75 -5.08
CA ALA A 73 2.24 10.37 -3.75
C ALA A 73 1.97 8.88 -3.67
N LEU A 74 2.22 8.32 -2.52
CA LEU A 74 1.95 6.92 -2.27
C LEU A 74 1.34 6.78 -0.88
N ALA A 75 0.08 6.37 -0.83
CA ALA A 75 -0.57 6.07 0.44
C ALA A 75 -0.33 4.61 0.76
N MET A 76 0.03 4.34 1.99
CA MET A 76 0.38 2.99 2.41
C MET A 76 -0.50 2.54 3.54
N HIS A 77 -1.09 1.36 3.39
CA HIS A 77 -1.86 0.73 4.44
C HIS A 77 -1.26 -0.65 4.68
N THR A 78 -0.64 -0.83 5.81
CA THR A 78 0.09 -2.06 6.11
C THR A 78 -0.51 -2.76 7.30
N TYR A 79 -0.68 -4.07 7.16
CA TYR A 79 -1.32 -4.86 8.20
C TYR A 79 -0.56 -6.16 8.41
N THR A 80 -0.56 -6.64 9.65
CA THR A 80 -0.21 -8.04 9.88
C THR A 80 -1.44 -8.88 9.58
N PRO A 81 -1.28 -10.18 9.37
CA PRO A 81 -2.45 -11.03 9.15
C PRO A 81 -3.46 -10.94 10.29
N LYS A 82 -2.97 -10.81 11.52
CA LYS A 82 -3.84 -10.71 12.65
C LYS A 82 -4.64 -9.41 12.64
N GLU A 83 -3.98 -8.32 12.31
CA GLU A 83 -4.66 -7.04 12.20
C GLU A 83 -5.70 -7.07 11.08
N TRP A 84 -5.38 -7.73 9.98
CA TRP A 84 -6.28 -7.81 8.86
C TRP A 84 -7.52 -8.64 9.22
N GLU A 85 -7.32 -9.71 9.96
CA GLU A 85 -8.44 -10.53 10.40
C GLU A 85 -9.38 -9.74 11.29
N LYS A 86 -8.84 -8.95 12.19
CA LYS A 86 -9.64 -8.12 13.05
C LYS A 86 -10.43 -7.11 12.24
N ARG A 87 -9.79 -6.52 11.24
CA ARG A 87 -10.44 -5.54 10.43
C ARG A 87 -11.61 -6.15 9.65
N LYS A 88 -11.41 -7.33 9.13
CA LYS A 88 -12.45 -7.99 8.35
C LYS A 88 -13.60 -8.45 9.22
N ALA A 89 -13.30 -8.85 10.43
CA ALA A 89 -14.32 -9.36 11.32
C ALA A 89 -15.14 -8.24 11.94
N ALA A 90 -14.59 -7.05 12.04
CA ALA A 90 -15.32 -5.97 12.66
C ALA A 90 -16.34 -5.42 11.69
N PRO A 91 -17.51 -5.04 12.15
CA PRO A 91 -18.47 -4.42 11.25
C PRO A 91 -17.93 -3.11 10.74
N ASP A 92 -18.29 -2.79 9.53
CA ASP A 92 -17.90 -1.56 9.00
C ASP A 92 -18.50 -0.45 9.76
N SER A 93 -17.71 0.49 10.03
CA SER A 93 -18.16 1.59 10.78
C SER A 93 -17.95 2.81 10.00
N PRO A 94 -18.95 3.56 9.73
CA PRO A 94 -18.78 4.69 8.87
C PRO A 94 -17.80 5.65 9.42
N GLU A 95 -17.75 5.75 10.65
CA GLU A 95 -16.83 6.63 11.16
C GLU A 95 -15.54 6.16 11.06
N CYS A 96 -15.41 4.98 11.01
CA CYS A 96 -14.12 4.55 10.89
C CYS A 96 -13.54 5.01 9.76
N SER A 97 -14.27 5.26 8.92
CA SER A 97 -13.68 5.70 7.81
C SER A 97 -13.05 6.90 8.16
N SER A 98 -13.54 7.57 8.85
CA SER A 98 -12.92 8.72 8.99
C SER A 98 -11.93 8.60 9.91
N LYS A 99 -11.98 8.22 10.38
CA LYS A 99 -11.11 8.31 11.08
C LYS A 99 -10.33 7.56 11.00
N SER A 100 -10.40 7.47 10.44
CA SER A 100 -9.75 6.87 10.47
C SER A 100 -9.08 6.83 10.31
#